data_f5d7c02914fc70e83f2e7367bbbe93a8
#
_entry.id   f5d7c02914fc70e83f2e7367bbbe93a8
#
_cell.length_a   1.000
_cell.length_b   1.000
_cell.length_c   1.000
_cell.angle_alpha   90.00
_cell.angle_beta   90.00
_cell.angle_gamma   90.00
#
_symmetry.space_group_name_H-M   'P 1'
#
loop_
_entity.id
_entity.type
_entity.pdbx_description
1 polymer ?
#
loop_
_entity_poly.entity_id
_entity_poly.type
_entity_poly.pdbx_seq_one_letter_code
_entity_poly.pdbx_strand_id
1 'polypeptide(L)'
;MNTGATPLLQIDTLVKRFGALTATDHASLQVHQGEVHALIGPNGAGKTTLIHQISGALQPDSGRLLLNGADITRLPMHARVKRGLARSYQITNVFLRLSVQDNLALALQAVAGSSMRFWRPVHTETQRLQAGADVAARVGLQAQLQRTAGALSHAEQRQLEVGLALASRPQLLVLDEPLAGMGPDESQRMVALLQSLRAETTLLLVEHDMDAVFQLADTISVLVAGRVIASGKPDAIRQSDDVKRAYLGDEALPEAHP
;
A
#
# COMPACT_ATOMS: atom_id res chain seq x y z
N MET A 1 3.15 -20.73 -13.93
CA MET A 1 2.61 -21.22 -12.65
C MET A 1 3.77 -21.40 -11.70
N ASN A 2 3.92 -20.53 -10.72
CA ASN A 2 5.02 -20.60 -9.75
C ASN A 2 4.58 -21.51 -8.61
N THR A 3 4.77 -22.82 -8.81
CA THR A 3 4.35 -23.86 -7.89
C THR A 3 5.41 -24.05 -6.81
N GLY A 4 5.24 -23.46 -5.64
CA GLY A 4 6.04 -23.85 -4.49
C GLY A 4 6.30 -22.83 -3.38
N ALA A 5 6.19 -21.53 -3.62
CA ALA A 5 6.42 -20.54 -2.57
C ALA A 5 5.10 -20.17 -1.87
N THR A 6 5.06 -20.32 -0.55
CA THR A 6 3.94 -19.84 0.27
C THR A 6 3.75 -18.34 0.03
N PRO A 7 2.53 -17.86 -0.29
CA PRO A 7 2.28 -16.44 -0.48
C PRO A 7 2.51 -15.67 0.83
N LEU A 8 3.03 -14.45 0.71
CA LEU A 8 3.17 -13.53 1.85
C LEU A 8 1.81 -13.12 2.40
N LEU A 9 0.88 -12.72 1.53
CA LEU A 9 -0.52 -12.47 1.86
C LEU A 9 -1.39 -13.45 1.08
N GLN A 10 -2.31 -14.11 1.79
CA GLN A 10 -3.33 -14.94 1.19
C GLN A 10 -4.70 -14.48 1.68
N ILE A 11 -5.60 -14.28 0.75
CA ILE A 11 -7.00 -13.92 0.96
C ILE A 11 -7.84 -15.06 0.44
N ASP A 12 -8.66 -15.64 1.31
CA ASP A 12 -9.51 -16.77 0.98
C ASP A 12 -10.99 -16.39 1.18
N THR A 13 -11.72 -16.29 0.08
CA THR A 13 -13.18 -16.12 0.02
C THR A 13 -13.73 -15.05 0.97
N LEU A 14 -13.07 -13.87 1.03
CA LEU A 14 -13.53 -12.77 1.87
C LEU A 14 -14.90 -12.25 1.45
N VAL A 15 -15.78 -12.06 2.43
CA VAL A 15 -17.08 -11.45 2.24
C VAL A 15 -17.24 -10.26 3.17
N LYS A 16 -17.80 -9.16 2.63
CA LYS A 16 -18.24 -8.00 3.41
C LYS A 16 -19.54 -7.43 2.86
N ARG A 17 -20.52 -7.29 3.73
CA ARG A 17 -21.82 -6.73 3.41
C ARG A 17 -22.11 -5.47 4.22
N PHE A 18 -22.80 -4.54 3.61
CA PHE A 18 -23.34 -3.34 4.23
C PHE A 18 -24.85 -3.29 3.92
N GLY A 19 -25.66 -3.83 4.81
CA GLY A 19 -27.09 -4.05 4.53
C GLY A 19 -27.29 -4.96 3.31
N ALA A 20 -27.96 -4.47 2.28
CA ALA A 20 -28.21 -5.20 1.03
C ALA A 20 -26.99 -5.19 0.08
N LEU A 21 -26.01 -4.31 0.27
CA LEU A 21 -24.83 -4.21 -0.60
C LEU A 21 -23.77 -5.20 -0.17
N THR A 22 -23.34 -6.08 -1.09
CA THR A 22 -22.16 -6.94 -0.90
C THR A 22 -20.95 -6.24 -1.53
N ALA A 23 -20.12 -5.61 -0.69
CA ALA A 23 -18.96 -4.83 -1.15
C ALA A 23 -17.72 -5.69 -1.42
N THR A 24 -17.60 -6.86 -0.76
CA THR A 24 -16.62 -7.90 -1.07
C THR A 24 -17.39 -9.21 -1.14
N ASP A 25 -17.28 -9.93 -2.25
CA ASP A 25 -18.06 -11.12 -2.54
C ASP A 25 -17.14 -12.29 -2.90
N HIS A 26 -16.77 -13.08 -1.89
CA HIS A 26 -15.88 -14.24 -2.01
C HIS A 26 -14.53 -13.88 -2.67
N ALA A 27 -14.01 -12.67 -2.42
CA ALA A 27 -12.75 -12.24 -2.98
C ALA A 27 -11.60 -13.13 -2.49
N SER A 28 -10.81 -13.62 -3.43
CA SER A 28 -9.62 -14.43 -3.16
C SER A 28 -8.45 -13.90 -3.99
N LEU A 29 -7.29 -13.73 -3.35
CA LEU A 29 -6.09 -13.28 -4.02
C LEU A 29 -4.84 -13.69 -3.22
N GLN A 30 -3.69 -13.79 -3.90
CA GLN A 30 -2.41 -14.10 -3.28
C GLN A 30 -1.38 -13.05 -3.69
N VAL A 31 -0.56 -12.59 -2.73
CA VAL A 31 0.57 -11.70 -2.96
C VAL A 31 1.83 -12.43 -2.53
N HIS A 32 2.80 -12.54 -3.42
CA HIS A 32 4.07 -13.22 -3.14
C HIS A 32 5.12 -12.26 -2.60
N GLN A 33 6.08 -12.79 -1.86
CA GLN A 33 7.15 -11.97 -1.30
C GLN A 33 8.01 -11.35 -2.41
N GLY A 34 8.31 -10.05 -2.26
CA GLY A 34 9.18 -9.31 -3.18
C GLY A 34 8.50 -8.84 -4.47
N GLU A 35 7.19 -9.12 -4.67
CA GLU A 35 6.47 -8.63 -5.84
C GLU A 35 5.83 -7.25 -5.60
N VAL A 36 5.58 -6.54 -6.67
CA VAL A 36 4.64 -5.43 -6.74
C VAL A 36 3.33 -5.97 -7.31
N HIS A 37 2.32 -6.09 -6.46
CA HIS A 37 1.00 -6.57 -6.82
C HIS A 37 0.03 -5.39 -6.95
N ALA A 38 -0.58 -5.20 -8.11
CA ALA A 38 -1.58 -4.16 -8.31
C ALA A 38 -3.00 -4.72 -8.20
N LEU A 39 -3.87 -4.03 -7.47
CA LEU A 39 -5.30 -4.29 -7.41
C LEU A 39 -6.02 -3.17 -8.17
N ILE A 40 -6.59 -3.51 -9.32
CA ILE A 40 -7.32 -2.58 -10.19
C ILE A 40 -8.80 -2.94 -10.26
N GLY A 41 -9.59 -2.07 -10.82
CA GLY A 41 -11.03 -2.28 -11.04
C GLY A 41 -11.79 -0.97 -11.16
N PRO A 42 -13.01 -0.98 -11.72
CA PRO A 42 -13.82 0.22 -11.86
C PRO A 42 -14.18 0.87 -10.52
N ASN A 43 -14.71 2.09 -10.59
CA ASN A 43 -15.23 2.78 -9.41
C ASN A 43 -16.38 1.97 -8.78
N GLY A 44 -16.37 1.87 -7.45
CA GLY A 44 -17.38 1.06 -6.74
C GLY A 44 -17.10 -0.47 -6.77
N ALA A 45 -16.02 -0.94 -7.36
CA ALA A 45 -15.67 -2.38 -7.42
C ALA A 45 -15.42 -3.03 -6.04
N GLY A 46 -15.21 -2.23 -4.98
CA GLY A 46 -14.92 -2.72 -3.63
C GLY A 46 -13.44 -2.68 -3.23
N LYS A 47 -12.56 -2.05 -4.04
CA LYS A 47 -11.11 -1.96 -3.78
C LYS A 47 -10.79 -1.40 -2.39
N THR A 48 -11.32 -0.22 -2.05
CA THR A 48 -11.13 0.41 -0.73
C THR A 48 -11.65 -0.47 0.41
N THR A 49 -12.79 -1.14 0.21
CA THR A 49 -13.34 -2.07 1.20
C THR A 49 -12.40 -3.25 1.43
N LEU A 50 -11.85 -3.84 0.36
CA LEU A 50 -10.90 -4.94 0.45
C LEU A 50 -9.61 -4.50 1.18
N ILE A 51 -9.06 -3.34 0.83
CA ILE A 51 -7.90 -2.77 1.51
C ILE A 51 -8.17 -2.50 3.01
N HIS A 52 -9.36 -2.02 3.36
CA HIS A 52 -9.75 -1.85 4.77
C HIS A 52 -9.82 -3.20 5.51
N GLN A 53 -10.27 -4.26 4.85
CA GLN A 53 -10.25 -5.60 5.43
C GLN A 53 -8.81 -6.11 5.58
N ILE A 54 -7.93 -5.92 4.59
CA ILE A 54 -6.52 -6.31 4.65
C ILE A 54 -5.79 -5.56 5.76
N SER A 55 -6.02 -4.25 5.92
CA SER A 55 -5.36 -3.44 6.95
C SER A 55 -5.91 -3.64 8.36
N GLY A 56 -7.10 -4.24 8.51
CA GLY A 56 -7.77 -4.43 9.80
C GLY A 56 -8.57 -3.21 10.27
N ALA A 57 -8.78 -2.22 9.40
CA ALA A 57 -9.69 -1.11 9.63
C ALA A 57 -11.16 -1.55 9.56
N LEU A 58 -11.43 -2.63 8.83
CA LEU A 58 -12.74 -3.24 8.68
C LEU A 58 -12.63 -4.75 8.89
N GLN A 59 -13.55 -5.33 9.65
CA GLN A 59 -13.62 -6.78 9.83
C GLN A 59 -14.44 -7.41 8.71
N PRO A 60 -13.99 -8.51 8.08
CA PRO A 60 -14.80 -9.28 7.16
C PRO A 60 -15.93 -10.00 7.91
N ASP A 61 -17.02 -10.27 7.22
CA ASP A 61 -18.13 -11.07 7.76
C ASP A 61 -17.80 -12.57 7.70
N SER A 62 -17.11 -13.01 6.63
CA SER A 62 -16.58 -14.37 6.49
C SER A 62 -15.33 -14.41 5.62
N GLY A 63 -14.70 -15.58 5.52
CA GLY A 63 -13.44 -15.80 4.82
C GLY A 63 -12.23 -15.65 5.74
N ARG A 64 -11.01 -15.71 5.18
CA ARG A 64 -9.75 -15.69 5.92
C ARG A 64 -8.72 -14.77 5.28
N LEU A 65 -7.86 -14.20 6.14
CA LEU A 65 -6.67 -13.44 5.78
C LEU A 65 -5.47 -14.06 6.46
N LEU A 66 -4.49 -14.52 5.69
CA LEU A 66 -3.24 -15.08 6.22
C LEU A 66 -2.08 -14.18 5.81
N LEU A 67 -1.19 -13.88 6.74
CA LEU A 67 0.08 -13.21 6.50
C LEU A 67 1.21 -14.14 6.92
N ASN A 68 2.10 -14.52 6.01
CA ASN A 68 3.11 -15.56 6.26
C ASN A 68 2.50 -16.86 6.83
N GLY A 69 1.34 -17.27 6.32
CA GLY A 69 0.62 -18.45 6.81
C GLY A 69 -0.08 -18.28 8.17
N ALA A 70 0.14 -17.16 8.88
CA ALA A 70 -0.52 -16.88 10.15
C ALA A 70 -1.86 -16.16 9.93
N ASP A 71 -2.93 -16.62 10.57
CA ASP A 71 -4.25 -16.00 10.49
C ASP A 71 -4.25 -14.62 11.17
N ILE A 72 -4.57 -13.59 10.39
CA ILE A 72 -4.70 -12.21 10.83
C ILE A 72 -6.14 -11.68 10.71
N THR A 73 -7.09 -12.52 10.35
CA THR A 73 -8.46 -12.15 9.99
C THR A 73 -9.12 -11.26 11.05
N ARG A 74 -9.00 -11.62 12.31
CA ARG A 74 -9.61 -10.90 13.43
C ARG A 74 -8.68 -9.93 14.16
N LEU A 75 -7.43 -9.81 13.71
CA LEU A 75 -6.47 -8.93 14.35
C LEU A 75 -6.79 -7.46 14.04
N PRO A 76 -6.73 -6.57 15.04
CA PRO A 76 -6.84 -5.14 14.83
C PRO A 76 -5.59 -4.61 14.12
N MET A 77 -5.72 -3.44 13.48
CA MET A 77 -4.68 -2.80 12.67
C MET A 77 -3.30 -2.77 13.34
N HIS A 78 -3.21 -2.30 14.60
CA HIS A 78 -1.93 -2.19 15.30
C HIS A 78 -1.23 -3.55 15.51
N ALA A 79 -1.99 -4.63 15.63
CA ALA A 79 -1.44 -5.99 15.72
C ALA A 79 -0.94 -6.50 14.37
N ARG A 80 -1.58 -6.09 13.25
CA ARG A 80 -1.10 -6.40 11.89
C ARG A 80 0.18 -5.65 11.57
N VAL A 81 0.31 -4.39 11.99
CA VAL A 81 1.56 -3.63 11.86
C VAL A 81 2.72 -4.34 12.55
N LYS A 82 2.52 -4.84 13.79
CA LYS A 82 3.53 -5.62 14.51
C LYS A 82 3.92 -6.93 13.82
N ARG A 83 3.07 -7.43 12.91
CA ARG A 83 3.34 -8.63 12.08
C ARG A 83 3.91 -8.30 10.71
N GLY A 84 4.22 -7.03 10.46
CA GLY A 84 4.87 -6.59 9.23
C GLY A 84 3.91 -6.18 8.10
N LEU A 85 2.63 -5.88 8.39
CA LEU A 85 1.70 -5.30 7.42
C LEU A 85 1.50 -3.82 7.74
N ALA A 86 2.00 -2.93 6.88
CA ALA A 86 1.74 -1.50 6.98
C ALA A 86 0.85 -1.02 5.83
N ARG A 87 0.15 0.10 6.05
CA ARG A 87 -0.64 0.79 5.03
C ARG A 87 -0.33 2.29 5.07
N SER A 88 -0.15 2.90 3.88
CA SER A 88 -0.27 4.34 3.73
C SER A 88 -1.74 4.72 3.74
N TYR A 89 -2.09 5.83 4.37
CA TYR A 89 -3.47 6.29 4.45
C TYR A 89 -3.74 7.37 3.40
N GLN A 90 -4.93 7.30 2.79
CA GLN A 90 -5.43 8.29 1.83
C GLN A 90 -5.70 9.68 2.47
N ILE A 91 -5.82 9.74 3.81
CA ILE A 91 -5.92 11.01 4.56
C ILE A 91 -4.58 11.21 5.24
N THR A 92 -3.94 12.34 4.95
CA THR A 92 -2.64 12.78 5.48
C THR A 92 -2.58 12.66 7.01
N ASN A 93 -2.09 11.51 7.50
CA ASN A 93 -1.74 11.33 8.92
C ASN A 93 -0.37 11.96 9.24
N VAL A 94 -0.03 13.00 8.50
CA VAL A 94 1.19 13.78 8.67
C VAL A 94 0.90 14.92 9.64
N PHE A 95 1.76 15.08 10.62
CA PHE A 95 1.70 16.24 11.51
C PHE A 95 2.23 17.47 10.77
N LEU A 96 1.32 18.22 10.13
CA LEU A 96 1.65 19.33 9.22
C LEU A 96 2.50 20.42 9.84
N ARG A 97 2.43 20.60 11.18
CA ARG A 97 3.21 21.61 11.93
C ARG A 97 4.60 21.11 12.33
N LEU A 98 4.89 19.85 12.20
CA LEU A 98 6.19 19.24 12.50
C LEU A 98 7.04 19.18 11.24
N SER A 99 8.37 19.10 11.43
CA SER A 99 9.30 18.87 10.33
C SER A 99 9.14 17.45 9.76
N VAL A 100 9.70 17.22 8.57
CA VAL A 100 9.81 15.86 7.98
C VAL A 100 10.53 14.94 8.96
N GLN A 101 11.65 15.39 9.54
CA GLN A 101 12.44 14.61 10.48
C GLN A 101 11.66 14.26 11.73
N ASP A 102 10.91 15.20 12.32
CA ASP A 102 10.12 14.93 13.52
C ASP A 102 8.96 13.96 13.25
N ASN A 103 8.28 14.08 12.10
CA ASN A 103 7.26 13.13 11.68
C ASN A 103 7.82 11.70 11.63
N LEU A 104 8.96 11.51 10.98
CA LEU A 104 9.60 10.19 10.85
C LEU A 104 10.12 9.68 12.20
N ALA A 105 10.69 10.55 13.04
CA ALA A 105 11.15 10.19 14.39
C ALA A 105 9.98 9.70 15.27
N LEU A 106 8.82 10.36 15.19
CA LEU A 106 7.61 9.93 15.90
C LEU A 106 7.10 8.56 15.41
N ALA A 107 7.10 8.32 14.11
CA ALA A 107 6.71 7.02 13.55
C ALA A 107 7.63 5.89 14.05
N LEU A 108 8.94 6.12 14.03
CA LEU A 108 9.95 5.17 14.55
C LEU A 108 9.77 4.93 16.05
N GLN A 109 9.41 5.97 16.82
CA GLN A 109 9.13 5.84 18.25
C GLN A 109 7.88 5.00 18.53
N ALA A 110 6.82 5.19 17.75
CA ALA A 110 5.58 4.43 17.90
C ALA A 110 5.81 2.93 17.69
N VAL A 111 6.62 2.56 16.70
CA VAL A 111 6.98 1.16 16.40
C VAL A 111 7.84 0.55 17.50
N ALA A 112 8.78 1.31 18.08
CA ALA A 112 9.65 0.84 19.16
C ALA A 112 8.92 0.57 20.48
N GLY A 113 7.61 0.86 20.57
CA GLY A 113 6.78 0.58 21.77
C GLY A 113 7.18 1.37 23.03
N SER A 114 7.93 2.44 22.87
CA SER A 114 8.55 3.18 23.98
C SER A 114 7.83 4.48 24.35
N SER A 115 6.54 4.59 24.03
CA SER A 115 5.74 5.82 24.21
C SER A 115 5.61 6.33 25.64
N MET A 116 5.99 5.54 26.66
CA MET A 116 5.79 5.87 28.08
C MET A 116 7.09 5.96 28.90
N ARG A 117 8.27 5.94 28.29
CA ARG A 117 9.53 6.06 29.02
C ARG A 117 10.07 7.50 28.95
N PHE A 118 9.70 8.34 29.89
CA PHE A 118 10.16 9.73 30.04
C PHE A 118 11.64 9.90 30.41
N TRP A 119 12.35 8.81 30.72
CA TRP A 119 13.74 8.82 31.16
C TRP A 119 14.62 8.03 30.19
N ARG A 120 14.85 8.56 28.98
CA ARG A 120 15.80 7.95 28.05
C ARG A 120 17.04 8.85 27.85
N PRO A 121 18.24 8.25 27.74
CA PRO A 121 19.47 8.99 27.44
C PRO A 121 19.38 9.73 26.08
N VAL A 122 20.03 10.89 26.01
CA VAL A 122 20.12 11.75 24.79
C VAL A 122 20.58 10.97 23.55
N HIS A 123 21.42 9.94 23.69
CA HIS A 123 21.90 9.10 22.58
C HIS A 123 20.76 8.38 21.81
N THR A 124 19.63 8.07 22.47
CA THR A 124 18.49 7.43 21.77
C THR A 124 17.72 8.41 20.90
N GLU A 125 17.78 9.69 21.18
CA GLU A 125 17.19 10.76 20.36
C GLU A 125 18.01 10.98 19.09
N THR A 126 19.33 11.10 19.22
CA THR A 126 20.24 11.21 18.07
C THR A 126 20.12 10.00 17.12
N GLN A 127 20.03 8.78 17.67
CA GLN A 127 19.85 7.58 16.84
C GLN A 127 18.50 7.57 16.10
N ARG A 128 17.44 8.07 16.71
CA ARG A 128 16.13 8.17 16.05
C ARG A 128 16.10 9.24 14.97
N LEU A 129 16.72 10.39 15.23
CA LEU A 129 16.85 11.45 14.24
C LEU A 129 17.64 10.96 13.03
N GLN A 130 18.73 10.22 13.26
CA GLN A 130 19.50 9.60 12.18
C GLN A 130 18.66 8.57 11.41
N ALA A 131 17.97 7.66 12.10
CA ALA A 131 17.08 6.69 11.46
C ALA A 131 15.93 7.37 10.68
N GLY A 132 15.42 8.51 11.18
CA GLY A 132 14.47 9.35 10.44
C GLY A 132 15.08 9.94 9.17
N ALA A 133 16.31 10.41 9.23
CA ALA A 133 17.04 10.92 8.06
C ALA A 133 17.29 9.82 7.01
N ASP A 134 17.61 8.60 7.45
CA ASP A 134 17.80 7.45 6.57
C ASP A 134 16.48 7.10 5.83
N VAL A 135 15.35 7.11 6.54
CA VAL A 135 14.03 6.92 5.91
C VAL A 135 13.71 8.06 4.94
N ALA A 136 13.99 9.31 5.32
CA ALA A 136 13.76 10.45 4.44
C ALA A 136 14.60 10.36 3.15
N ALA A 137 15.84 9.91 3.24
CA ALA A 137 16.68 9.66 2.06
C ALA A 137 16.08 8.59 1.14
N ARG A 138 15.54 7.51 1.71
CA ARG A 138 14.89 6.43 0.95
C ARG A 138 13.65 6.89 0.19
N VAL A 139 12.91 7.85 0.72
CA VAL A 139 11.72 8.40 0.06
C VAL A 139 11.98 9.70 -0.69
N GLY A 140 13.26 10.09 -0.88
CA GLY A 140 13.65 11.26 -1.66
C GLY A 140 13.44 12.62 -0.96
N LEU A 141 13.28 12.63 0.38
CA LEU A 141 13.03 13.83 1.19
C LEU A 141 14.23 14.29 2.02
N GLN A 142 15.44 13.82 1.71
CA GLN A 142 16.65 14.17 2.49
C GLN A 142 16.90 15.69 2.53
N ALA A 143 16.68 16.38 1.41
CA ALA A 143 16.87 17.84 1.34
C ALA A 143 15.78 18.62 2.11
N GLN A 144 14.65 17.99 2.44
CA GLN A 144 13.48 18.60 3.09
C GLN A 144 13.38 18.30 4.58
N LEU A 145 14.38 17.64 5.18
CA LEU A 145 14.34 17.15 6.57
C LEU A 145 13.84 18.20 7.59
N GLN A 146 14.28 19.44 7.46
CA GLN A 146 13.95 20.54 8.38
C GLN A 146 12.70 21.32 7.96
N ARG A 147 12.13 21.06 6.78
CA ARG A 147 10.90 21.73 6.35
C ARG A 147 9.71 21.15 7.12
N THR A 148 8.77 22.03 7.47
CA THR A 148 7.47 21.57 8.01
C THR A 148 6.72 20.78 6.94
N ALA A 149 6.06 19.71 7.35
CA ALA A 149 5.33 18.86 6.42
C ALA A 149 4.20 19.62 5.69
N GLY A 150 3.62 20.64 6.33
CA GLY A 150 2.62 21.49 5.70
C GLY A 150 3.16 22.43 4.60
N ALA A 151 4.48 22.63 4.52
CA ALA A 151 5.13 23.42 3.47
C ALA A 151 5.64 22.56 2.29
N LEU A 152 5.46 21.24 2.35
CA LEU A 152 5.77 20.31 1.27
C LEU A 152 4.75 20.42 0.15
N SER A 153 5.16 20.10 -1.09
CA SER A 153 4.22 19.86 -2.19
C SER A 153 3.35 18.62 -1.90
N HIS A 154 2.27 18.45 -2.64
CA HIS A 154 1.41 17.28 -2.49
C HIS A 154 2.19 15.97 -2.72
N ALA A 155 3.04 15.92 -3.75
CA ALA A 155 3.89 14.76 -4.03
C ALA A 155 4.89 14.49 -2.90
N GLU A 156 5.55 15.53 -2.37
CA GLU A 156 6.46 15.39 -1.21
C GLU A 156 5.72 14.90 0.04
N GLN A 157 4.47 15.34 0.27
CA GLN A 157 3.65 14.83 1.37
C GLN A 157 3.34 13.34 1.19
N ARG A 158 3.02 12.90 -0.04
CA ARG A 158 2.83 11.48 -0.34
C ARG A 158 4.11 10.65 -0.14
N GLN A 159 5.27 11.18 -0.53
CA GLN A 159 6.56 10.55 -0.22
C GLN A 159 6.77 10.41 1.30
N LEU A 160 6.41 11.45 2.07
CA LEU A 160 6.48 11.38 3.54
C LEU A 160 5.54 10.31 4.11
N GLU A 161 4.31 10.17 3.60
CA GLU A 161 3.37 9.12 4.01
C GLU A 161 3.93 7.72 3.76
N VAL A 162 4.55 7.49 2.60
CA VAL A 162 5.27 6.25 2.31
C VAL A 162 6.40 6.04 3.33
N GLY A 163 7.16 7.09 3.64
CA GLY A 163 8.23 7.05 4.64
C GLY A 163 7.73 6.68 6.04
N LEU A 164 6.59 7.24 6.47
CA LEU A 164 5.97 6.92 7.76
C LEU A 164 5.57 5.44 7.84
N ALA A 165 5.03 4.89 6.76
CA ALA A 165 4.70 3.47 6.69
C ALA A 165 5.95 2.58 6.70
N LEU A 166 7.01 2.98 5.98
CA LEU A 166 8.31 2.28 5.96
C LEU A 166 9.05 2.29 7.31
N ALA A 167 8.77 3.26 8.19
CA ALA A 167 9.35 3.32 9.52
C ALA A 167 9.07 2.05 10.35
N SER A 168 7.95 1.35 10.06
CA SER A 168 7.62 0.06 10.69
C SER A 168 8.39 -1.14 10.12
N ARG A 169 9.24 -0.95 9.09
CA ARG A 169 9.94 -2.01 8.34
C ARG A 169 9.00 -3.12 7.90
N PRO A 170 7.96 -2.81 7.14
CA PRO A 170 6.94 -3.78 6.80
C PRO A 170 7.48 -4.83 5.82
N GLN A 171 6.96 -6.05 5.94
CA GLN A 171 7.12 -7.10 4.92
C GLN A 171 6.16 -6.88 3.75
N LEU A 172 4.95 -6.35 4.06
CA LEU A 172 3.93 -5.96 3.10
C LEU A 172 3.52 -4.50 3.34
N LEU A 173 3.72 -3.67 2.34
CA LEU A 173 3.25 -2.27 2.32
C LEU A 173 2.06 -2.14 1.38
N VAL A 174 0.93 -1.74 1.92
CA VAL A 174 -0.31 -1.48 1.17
C VAL A 174 -0.41 0.00 0.87
N LEU A 175 -0.49 0.36 -0.41
CA LEU A 175 -0.57 1.73 -0.91
C LEU A 175 -1.90 1.94 -1.62
N ASP A 176 -2.63 2.97 -1.20
CA ASP A 176 -3.95 3.30 -1.74
C ASP A 176 -3.85 4.60 -2.54
N GLU A 177 -3.87 4.48 -3.86
CA GLU A 177 -3.75 5.56 -4.85
C GLU A 177 -2.54 6.49 -4.57
N PRO A 178 -1.30 5.93 -4.50
CA PRO A 178 -0.12 6.74 -4.18
C PRO A 178 0.20 7.80 -5.22
N LEU A 179 -0.31 7.70 -6.45
CA LEU A 179 -0.08 8.63 -7.57
C LEU A 179 -1.20 9.68 -7.71
N ALA A 180 -2.28 9.58 -6.93
CA ALA A 180 -3.43 10.46 -7.08
C ALA A 180 -3.07 11.94 -6.95
N GLY A 181 -3.50 12.76 -7.90
CA GLY A 181 -3.30 14.21 -7.90
C GLY A 181 -1.90 14.69 -8.27
N MET A 182 -1.03 13.79 -8.77
CA MET A 182 0.32 14.13 -9.22
C MET A 182 0.34 14.51 -10.71
N GLY A 183 1.22 15.45 -11.06
CA GLY A 183 1.57 15.70 -12.46
C GLY A 183 2.49 14.60 -13.03
N PRO A 184 2.70 14.56 -14.36
CA PRO A 184 3.49 13.49 -15.01
C PRO A 184 4.89 13.29 -14.40
N ASP A 185 5.63 14.38 -14.17
CA ASP A 185 6.99 14.29 -13.60
C ASP A 185 7.00 13.81 -12.15
N GLU A 186 5.97 14.16 -11.36
CA GLU A 186 5.82 13.72 -9.98
C GLU A 186 5.45 12.25 -9.92
N SER A 187 4.52 11.81 -10.79
CA SER A 187 4.15 10.40 -10.95
C SER A 187 5.36 9.55 -11.33
N GLN A 188 6.17 9.99 -12.28
CA GLN A 188 7.40 9.28 -12.67
C GLN A 188 8.38 9.14 -11.51
N ARG A 189 8.57 10.20 -10.71
CA ARG A 189 9.42 10.12 -9.51
C ARG A 189 8.87 9.17 -8.46
N MET A 190 7.55 9.16 -8.24
CA MET A 190 6.90 8.23 -7.33
C MET A 190 7.02 6.78 -7.83
N VAL A 191 6.83 6.54 -9.12
CA VAL A 191 7.04 5.22 -9.75
C VAL A 191 8.47 4.73 -9.51
N ALA A 192 9.48 5.58 -9.76
CA ALA A 192 10.89 5.24 -9.51
C ALA A 192 11.15 4.94 -8.02
N LEU A 193 10.53 5.71 -7.11
CA LEU A 193 10.59 5.44 -5.67
C LEU A 193 10.01 4.05 -5.35
N LEU A 194 8.80 3.75 -5.81
CA LEU A 194 8.14 2.47 -5.53
C LEU A 194 8.93 1.28 -6.11
N GLN A 195 9.53 1.45 -7.29
CA GLN A 195 10.45 0.45 -7.85
C GLN A 195 11.66 0.22 -6.96
N SER A 196 12.25 1.27 -6.39
CA SER A 196 13.40 1.13 -5.50
C SER A 196 13.08 0.39 -4.20
N LEU A 197 11.85 0.55 -3.69
CA LEU A 197 11.39 -0.11 -2.46
C LEU A 197 11.14 -1.61 -2.62
N ARG A 198 10.95 -2.09 -3.84
CA ARG A 198 10.71 -3.49 -4.17
C ARG A 198 11.78 -4.44 -3.63
N ALA A 199 13.04 -3.99 -3.58
CA ALA A 199 14.13 -4.81 -3.06
C ALA A 199 14.02 -5.12 -1.56
N GLU A 200 13.22 -4.34 -0.81
CA GLU A 200 13.16 -4.41 0.64
C GLU A 200 11.79 -4.81 1.18
N THR A 201 10.71 -4.53 0.44
CA THR A 201 9.35 -4.80 0.89
C THR A 201 8.44 -5.20 -0.27
N THR A 202 7.48 -6.06 0.00
CA THR A 202 6.42 -6.40 -0.94
C THR A 202 5.41 -5.27 -1.00
N LEU A 203 4.94 -4.91 -2.19
CA LEU A 203 3.99 -3.82 -2.38
C LEU A 203 2.63 -4.37 -2.85
N LEU A 204 1.56 -3.93 -2.22
CA LEU A 204 0.19 -4.08 -2.74
C LEU A 204 -0.34 -2.68 -3.06
N LEU A 205 -0.53 -2.39 -4.34
CA LEU A 205 -0.97 -1.10 -4.85
C LEU A 205 -2.45 -1.16 -5.22
N VAL A 206 -3.23 -0.16 -4.81
CA VAL A 206 -4.50 0.16 -5.48
C VAL A 206 -4.24 1.38 -6.34
N GLU A 207 -4.44 1.27 -7.64
CA GLU A 207 -4.23 2.35 -8.58
C GLU A 207 -5.24 2.29 -9.72
N HIS A 208 -5.47 3.45 -10.33
CA HIS A 208 -6.30 3.63 -11.51
C HIS A 208 -5.52 4.17 -12.72
N ASP A 209 -4.30 4.67 -12.50
CA ASP A 209 -3.35 5.02 -13.56
C ASP A 209 -2.77 3.74 -14.15
N MET A 210 -3.32 3.32 -15.30
CA MET A 210 -2.96 2.05 -15.94
C MET A 210 -1.53 2.06 -16.45
N ASP A 211 -0.99 3.21 -16.90
CA ASP A 211 0.39 3.30 -17.39
C ASP A 211 1.37 3.02 -16.26
N ALA A 212 1.14 3.63 -15.09
CA ALA A 212 1.92 3.36 -13.89
C ALA A 212 1.77 1.91 -13.40
N VAL A 213 0.54 1.35 -13.44
CA VAL A 213 0.28 -0.04 -13.06
C VAL A 213 1.08 -1.00 -13.95
N PHE A 214 1.02 -0.83 -15.28
CA PHE A 214 1.75 -1.69 -16.21
C PHE A 214 3.27 -1.53 -16.11
N GLN A 215 3.75 -0.37 -15.69
CA GLN A 215 5.18 -0.12 -15.46
C GLN A 215 5.69 -0.74 -14.17
N LEU A 216 4.87 -0.79 -13.12
CA LEU A 216 5.28 -1.17 -11.76
C LEU A 216 5.01 -2.65 -11.43
N ALA A 217 3.85 -3.17 -11.86
CA ALA A 217 3.32 -4.42 -11.32
C ALA A 217 3.96 -5.66 -11.94
N ASP A 218 4.29 -6.62 -11.09
CA ASP A 218 4.62 -8.00 -11.49
C ASP A 218 3.36 -8.83 -11.72
N THR A 219 2.34 -8.56 -10.90
CA THR A 219 1.04 -9.22 -10.93
C THR A 219 -0.06 -8.18 -10.78
N ILE A 220 -1.13 -8.33 -11.55
CA ILE A 220 -2.32 -7.49 -11.47
C ILE A 220 -3.51 -8.37 -11.15
N SER A 221 -4.30 -7.99 -10.14
CA SER A 221 -5.61 -8.56 -9.85
C SER A 221 -6.71 -7.55 -10.19
N VAL A 222 -7.74 -8.00 -10.88
CA VAL A 222 -8.88 -7.18 -11.30
C VAL A 222 -10.09 -7.47 -10.43
N LEU A 223 -10.55 -6.47 -9.70
CA LEU A 223 -11.73 -6.54 -8.84
C LEU A 223 -12.94 -5.90 -9.53
N VAL A 224 -14.05 -6.63 -9.61
CA VAL A 224 -15.32 -6.15 -10.16
C VAL A 224 -16.46 -6.62 -9.26
N ALA A 225 -17.32 -5.71 -8.84
CA ALA A 225 -18.46 -6.01 -7.97
C ALA A 225 -18.09 -6.88 -6.75
N GLY A 226 -16.96 -6.58 -6.11
CA GLY A 226 -16.45 -7.30 -4.94
C GLY A 226 -15.76 -8.63 -5.21
N ARG A 227 -15.62 -9.04 -6.47
CA ARG A 227 -14.99 -10.32 -6.88
C ARG A 227 -13.71 -10.10 -7.65
N VAL A 228 -12.69 -10.90 -7.40
CA VAL A 228 -11.49 -10.96 -8.24
C VAL A 228 -11.83 -11.82 -9.46
N ILE A 229 -11.93 -11.17 -10.63
CA ILE A 229 -12.32 -11.83 -11.89
C ILE A 229 -11.12 -12.34 -12.69
N ALA A 230 -9.95 -11.74 -12.49
CA ALA A 230 -8.71 -12.13 -13.14
C ALA A 230 -7.51 -11.78 -12.25
N SER A 231 -6.46 -12.58 -12.32
CA SER A 231 -5.17 -12.31 -11.69
C SER A 231 -4.05 -12.90 -12.55
N GLY A 232 -3.00 -12.12 -12.81
CA GLY A 232 -1.90 -12.56 -13.65
C GLY A 232 -0.90 -11.46 -13.98
N LYS A 233 0.05 -11.80 -14.85
CA LYS A 233 1.04 -10.83 -15.36
C LYS A 233 0.35 -9.72 -16.15
N PRO A 234 0.95 -8.51 -16.21
CA PRO A 234 0.39 -7.35 -16.92
C PRO A 234 -0.08 -7.65 -18.35
N ASP A 235 0.74 -8.36 -19.14
CA ASP A 235 0.39 -8.70 -20.52
C ASP A 235 -0.84 -9.63 -20.62
N ALA A 236 -0.97 -10.59 -19.71
CA ALA A 236 -2.12 -11.50 -19.68
C ALA A 236 -3.40 -10.75 -19.29
N ILE A 237 -3.32 -9.81 -18.37
CA ILE A 237 -4.46 -8.97 -17.94
C ILE A 237 -4.89 -8.04 -19.10
N ARG A 238 -3.95 -7.43 -19.81
CA ARG A 238 -4.23 -6.57 -20.99
C ARG A 238 -4.95 -7.32 -22.10
N GLN A 239 -4.66 -8.61 -22.28
CA GLN A 239 -5.26 -9.44 -23.32
C GLN A 239 -6.59 -10.11 -22.91
N SER A 240 -6.94 -10.09 -21.62
CA SER A 240 -8.12 -10.76 -21.08
C SER A 240 -9.42 -10.11 -21.57
N ASP A 241 -10.27 -10.90 -22.24
CA ASP A 241 -11.57 -10.42 -22.70
C ASP A 241 -12.55 -10.13 -21.56
N ASP A 242 -12.42 -10.83 -20.41
CA ASP A 242 -13.22 -10.57 -19.23
C ASP A 242 -12.87 -9.22 -18.61
N VAL A 243 -11.56 -8.89 -18.58
CA VAL A 243 -11.09 -7.59 -18.10
C VAL A 243 -11.54 -6.47 -19.04
N LYS A 244 -11.36 -6.63 -20.36
CA LYS A 244 -11.81 -5.66 -21.35
C LYS A 244 -13.31 -5.39 -21.22
N ARG A 245 -14.13 -6.44 -21.09
CA ARG A 245 -15.60 -6.29 -20.90
C ARG A 245 -15.95 -5.56 -19.62
N ALA A 246 -15.23 -5.79 -18.53
CA ALA A 246 -15.46 -5.14 -17.25
C ALA A 246 -15.13 -3.63 -17.29
N TYR A 247 -14.17 -3.22 -18.12
CA TYR A 247 -13.78 -1.83 -18.30
C TYR A 247 -14.50 -1.13 -19.46
N LEU A 248 -14.93 -1.86 -20.51
CA LEU A 248 -15.65 -1.29 -21.67
C LEU A 248 -17.04 -0.71 -21.31
N GLY A 249 -17.54 -0.98 -20.08
CA GLY A 249 -18.71 -0.28 -19.54
C GLY A 249 -18.43 1.14 -19.09
N ASP A 250 -17.16 1.49 -18.78
CA ASP A 250 -16.78 2.78 -18.19
C ASP A 250 -15.64 3.51 -18.92
N GLU A 251 -14.58 2.86 -19.41
CA GLU A 251 -13.53 3.44 -20.25
C GLU A 251 -12.63 2.33 -20.82
N ALA A 252 -12.27 2.43 -22.11
CA ALA A 252 -11.36 1.48 -22.75
C ALA A 252 -9.97 1.52 -22.09
N LEU A 253 -9.36 0.35 -21.87
CA LEU A 253 -7.95 0.28 -21.47
C LEU A 253 -7.10 1.01 -22.51
N PRO A 254 -6.17 1.90 -22.11
CA PRO A 254 -5.33 2.62 -23.06
C PRO A 254 -4.55 1.64 -23.96
N GLU A 255 -4.63 1.87 -25.25
CA GLU A 255 -3.82 1.12 -26.21
C GLU A 255 -2.34 1.46 -25.98
N ALA A 256 -1.49 0.44 -26.02
CA ALA A 256 -0.05 0.65 -25.94
C ALA A 256 0.41 1.51 -27.12
N HIS A 257 0.90 2.70 -26.87
CA HIS A 257 1.64 3.44 -27.87
C HIS A 257 2.98 2.72 -28.12
N PRO A 258 3.34 2.52 -29.41
CA PRO A 258 4.56 1.84 -29.80
C PRO A 258 5.83 2.59 -29.41
#